data_f896b5a6257eafd99fe4130db9d9b2ef
#
_entry.id   f896b5a6257eafd99fe4130db9d9b2ef
#
_cell.length_a   1.000
_cell.length_b   1.000
_cell.length_c   1.000
_cell.angle_alpha   90.00
_cell.angle_beta   90.00
_cell.angle_gamma   90.00
#
_symmetry.space_group_name_H-M   'P 1'
#
loop_
_entity.id
_entity.type
_entity.pdbx_description
1 polymer ?
#
loop_
_entity_poly.entity_id
_entity_poly.type
_entity_poly.pdbx_seq_one_letter_code
_entity_poly.pdbx_strand_id
1 'polypeptide(L)'
;MLRTVVIILLSLLSSQMIYAQQPDQRIGELVNTEDWFGLDKEYPVLKDSIQTPFLKVVAEAMIARHFNQKERALECLNELLSKHQSDLGAGVFNFIILRAQLLEEMGRYAEAADFLKNVLDQLKGQGVTEGLDAMEYYYQHVNVLRELPALSLSRPNHDVSVPFTLKELKPKRIESWMRKKDDRNPDAKSVLMSVPITLHGETIPFHFDTGAGMTFVTEKFVREKGLPLIGDTMVYTGNSKGLRTFIDSLQIGEITVRNIVAGVGLEKESELLDLVGVGPILGRDVIAAIGETQICMDDSTVLFPLETSPLPAYGRNMLYNSHVEATADGEKLRLLFDTGNASNNACYLSAAYYNSHREVVDKVATTDTISGGGYGIAGAREMKVIRPFSLSIGNMPIQLVEAVVDEESALADDHCHGNIGIAAVLQHRKTILNFRDMFVEFEK
;
A
#
# COMPACT_ATOMS: atom_id res chain seq x y z
N MET A 1 -8.39 -12.15 -61.62
CA MET A 1 -7.98 -13.05 -60.52
C MET A 1 -6.65 -12.64 -59.86
N LEU A 2 -5.58 -12.30 -60.62
CA LEU A 2 -4.27 -11.99 -60.02
C LEU A 2 -4.26 -10.73 -59.10
N ARG A 3 -5.02 -9.66 -59.45
CA ARG A 3 -5.11 -8.44 -58.66
C ARG A 3 -5.82 -8.61 -57.30
N THR A 4 -6.81 -9.46 -57.24
CA THR A 4 -7.58 -9.73 -56.02
C THR A 4 -6.75 -10.56 -55.02
N VAL A 5 -5.93 -11.49 -55.48
CA VAL A 5 -5.03 -12.31 -54.66
C VAL A 5 -3.91 -11.44 -54.04
N VAL A 6 -3.38 -10.48 -54.80
CA VAL A 6 -2.34 -9.55 -54.28
C VAL A 6 -2.88 -8.62 -53.21
N ILE A 7 -4.12 -8.14 -53.32
CA ILE A 7 -4.75 -7.26 -52.31
C ILE A 7 -5.06 -8.06 -51.03
N ILE A 8 -5.47 -9.31 -51.12
CA ILE A 8 -5.71 -10.17 -49.95
C ILE A 8 -4.38 -10.56 -49.27
N LEU A 9 -3.32 -10.79 -50.00
CA LEU A 9 -1.98 -11.06 -49.44
C LEU A 9 -1.39 -9.80 -48.77
N LEU A 10 -1.56 -8.64 -49.35
CA LEU A 10 -1.12 -7.36 -48.73
C LEU A 10 -1.95 -6.99 -47.50
N SER A 11 -3.24 -7.29 -47.47
CA SER A 11 -4.08 -7.09 -46.28
C SER A 11 -3.77 -8.08 -45.16
N LEU A 12 -3.41 -9.32 -45.51
CA LEU A 12 -2.95 -10.33 -44.52
C LEU A 12 -1.57 -9.98 -43.94
N LEU A 13 -0.65 -9.48 -44.77
CA LEU A 13 0.66 -9.04 -44.30
C LEU A 13 0.58 -7.77 -43.42
N SER A 14 -0.29 -6.81 -43.81
CA SER A 14 -0.54 -5.63 -42.98
C SER A 14 -1.27 -5.96 -41.66
N SER A 15 -2.20 -6.92 -41.68
CA SER A 15 -2.85 -7.39 -40.45
C SER A 15 -1.90 -8.15 -39.55
N GLN A 16 -0.96 -8.93 -40.07
CA GLN A 16 0.07 -9.58 -39.25
C GLN A 16 1.07 -8.59 -38.66
N MET A 17 1.45 -7.53 -39.37
CA MET A 17 2.28 -6.46 -38.79
C MET A 17 1.52 -5.66 -37.73
N ILE A 18 0.24 -5.39 -37.91
CA ILE A 18 -0.62 -4.72 -36.91
C ILE A 18 -0.78 -5.65 -35.69
N TYR A 19 -0.96 -6.95 -35.88
CA TYR A 19 -1.05 -7.92 -34.77
C TYR A 19 0.28 -8.07 -34.02
N ALA A 20 1.44 -7.92 -34.67
CA ALA A 20 2.75 -8.03 -34.02
C ALA A 20 3.09 -6.79 -33.16
N GLN A 21 2.51 -5.62 -33.44
CA GLN A 21 2.70 -4.43 -32.64
C GLN A 21 1.74 -4.33 -31.43
N GLN A 22 0.61 -5.01 -31.46
CA GLN A 22 -0.41 -4.97 -30.41
C GLN A 22 0.06 -5.43 -29.02
N PRO A 23 0.79 -6.56 -28.86
CA PRO A 23 1.25 -7.00 -27.55
C PRO A 23 2.21 -6.02 -26.87
N ASP A 24 3.20 -5.50 -27.61
CA ASP A 24 4.16 -4.52 -27.07
C ASP A 24 3.44 -3.22 -26.67
N GLN A 25 2.55 -2.72 -27.54
CA GLN A 25 1.75 -1.55 -27.23
C GLN A 25 0.87 -1.79 -26.00
N ARG A 26 0.16 -2.91 -25.93
CA ARG A 26 -0.72 -3.25 -24.81
C ARG A 26 0.03 -3.35 -23.48
N ILE A 27 1.16 -4.03 -23.46
CA ILE A 27 2.00 -4.13 -22.24
C ILE A 27 2.56 -2.75 -21.88
N GLY A 28 3.01 -1.97 -22.87
CA GLY A 28 3.45 -0.59 -22.66
C GLY A 28 2.36 0.31 -22.06
N GLU A 29 1.11 0.19 -22.52
CA GLU A 29 -0.04 0.90 -21.94
C GLU A 29 -0.26 0.53 -20.49
N LEU A 30 -0.31 -0.77 -20.17
CA LEU A 30 -0.51 -1.25 -18.79
C LEU A 30 0.59 -0.77 -17.84
N VAL A 31 1.85 -0.76 -18.29
CA VAL A 31 2.98 -0.23 -17.52
C VAL A 31 2.86 1.29 -17.34
N ASN A 32 2.56 2.03 -18.41
CA ASN A 32 2.50 3.49 -18.38
C ASN A 32 1.29 4.03 -17.59
N THR A 33 0.19 3.28 -17.56
CA THR A 33 -1.00 3.61 -16.77
C THR A 33 -0.97 2.98 -15.38
N GLU A 34 0.13 2.28 -15.04
CA GLU A 34 0.29 1.55 -13.78
C GLU A 34 -0.87 0.60 -13.46
N ASP A 35 -1.50 0.03 -14.48
CA ASP A 35 -2.53 -1.01 -14.30
C ASP A 35 -1.86 -2.37 -13.99
N TRP A 36 -1.35 -2.49 -12.76
CA TRP A 36 -0.62 -3.69 -12.32
C TRP A 36 -1.50 -4.94 -12.27
N PHE A 37 -2.79 -4.79 -11.98
CA PHE A 37 -3.74 -5.92 -12.02
C PHE A 37 -3.99 -6.38 -13.44
N GLY A 38 -4.16 -5.45 -14.39
CA GLY A 38 -4.25 -5.76 -15.81
C GLY A 38 -2.97 -6.40 -16.33
N LEU A 39 -1.81 -5.86 -15.93
CA LEU A 39 -0.50 -6.39 -16.31
C LEU A 39 -0.32 -7.85 -15.84
N ASP A 40 -0.65 -8.16 -14.59
CA ASP A 40 -0.58 -9.50 -14.02
C ASP A 40 -1.48 -10.50 -14.76
N LYS A 41 -2.66 -10.08 -15.18
CA LYS A 41 -3.63 -10.92 -15.89
C LYS A 41 -3.27 -11.14 -17.36
N GLU A 42 -2.79 -10.09 -18.05
CA GLU A 42 -2.56 -10.12 -19.49
C GLU A 42 -1.16 -10.61 -19.89
N TYR A 43 -0.13 -10.28 -19.08
CA TYR A 43 1.25 -10.63 -19.39
C TYR A 43 1.48 -12.13 -19.65
N PRO A 44 0.97 -13.08 -18.85
CA PRO A 44 1.16 -14.50 -19.09
C PRO A 44 0.67 -14.97 -20.47
N VAL A 45 -0.36 -14.30 -21.00
CA VAL A 45 -0.95 -14.60 -22.31
C VAL A 45 -0.15 -13.97 -23.45
N LEU A 46 0.38 -12.76 -23.24
CA LEU A 46 1.02 -11.94 -24.28
C LEU A 46 2.54 -12.10 -24.34
N LYS A 47 3.20 -12.58 -23.29
CA LYS A 47 4.67 -12.56 -23.11
C LYS A 47 5.46 -13.17 -24.27
N ASP A 48 4.97 -14.25 -24.89
CA ASP A 48 5.66 -14.92 -25.97
C ASP A 48 5.54 -14.17 -27.30
N SER A 49 4.60 -13.23 -27.40
CA SER A 49 4.34 -12.40 -28.58
C SER A 49 5.00 -11.01 -28.49
N ILE A 50 5.54 -10.63 -27.34
CA ILE A 50 6.28 -9.36 -27.15
C ILE A 50 7.59 -9.42 -27.95
N GLN A 51 7.84 -8.40 -28.78
CA GLN A 51 9.02 -8.32 -29.62
C GLN A 51 10.17 -7.54 -28.96
N THR A 52 9.85 -6.59 -28.09
CA THR A 52 10.82 -5.72 -27.42
C THR A 52 11.37 -6.36 -26.14
N PRO A 53 12.65 -6.80 -26.13
CA PRO A 53 13.19 -7.59 -25.00
C PRO A 53 13.13 -6.88 -23.67
N PHE A 54 13.52 -5.59 -23.61
CA PHE A 54 13.52 -4.84 -22.34
C PHE A 54 12.11 -4.69 -21.76
N LEU A 55 11.08 -4.60 -22.60
CA LEU A 55 9.69 -4.46 -22.14
C LEU A 55 9.21 -5.71 -21.40
N LYS A 56 9.68 -6.90 -21.81
CA LYS A 56 9.42 -8.15 -21.06
C LYS A 56 9.99 -8.08 -19.65
N VAL A 57 11.24 -7.61 -19.55
CA VAL A 57 11.93 -7.52 -18.26
C VAL A 57 11.28 -6.43 -17.38
N VAL A 58 10.87 -5.30 -17.96
CA VAL A 58 10.09 -4.27 -17.25
C VAL A 58 8.78 -4.84 -16.71
N ALA A 59 7.99 -5.52 -17.56
CA ALA A 59 6.73 -6.13 -17.14
C ALA A 59 6.92 -7.14 -16.00
N GLU A 60 7.90 -8.03 -16.11
CA GLU A 60 8.22 -9.01 -15.06
C GLU A 60 8.68 -8.32 -13.76
N ALA A 61 9.53 -7.28 -13.87
CA ALA A 61 9.99 -6.52 -12.71
C ALA A 61 8.81 -5.88 -11.96
N MET A 62 7.88 -5.26 -12.69
CA MET A 62 6.71 -4.59 -12.10
C MET A 62 5.73 -5.60 -11.49
N ILE A 63 5.40 -6.70 -12.19
CA ILE A 63 4.58 -7.77 -11.63
C ILE A 63 5.23 -8.31 -10.34
N ALA A 64 6.49 -8.69 -10.40
CA ALA A 64 7.20 -9.25 -9.27
C ALA A 64 7.25 -8.26 -8.08
N ARG A 65 7.48 -6.97 -8.35
CA ARG A 65 7.52 -5.90 -7.34
C ARG A 65 6.17 -5.71 -6.65
N HIS A 66 5.10 -5.60 -7.44
CA HIS A 66 3.77 -5.28 -6.91
C HIS A 66 3.07 -6.48 -6.28
N PHE A 67 3.45 -7.70 -6.66
CA PHE A 67 2.89 -8.94 -6.08
C PHE A 67 3.87 -9.67 -5.15
N ASN A 68 4.72 -8.92 -4.43
CA ASN A 68 5.58 -9.39 -3.33
C ASN A 68 6.57 -10.52 -3.68
N GLN A 69 7.02 -10.59 -4.92
CA GLN A 69 8.05 -11.53 -5.39
C GLN A 69 9.41 -10.85 -5.38
N LYS A 70 9.90 -10.47 -4.19
CA LYS A 70 11.03 -9.55 -4.01
C LYS A 70 12.31 -10.01 -4.69
N GLU A 71 12.68 -11.28 -4.57
CA GLU A 71 13.86 -11.84 -5.20
C GLU A 71 13.77 -11.77 -6.73
N ARG A 72 12.60 -12.13 -7.30
CA ARG A 72 12.38 -12.05 -8.75
C ARG A 72 12.42 -10.61 -9.24
N ALA A 73 11.81 -9.68 -8.52
CA ALA A 73 11.87 -8.26 -8.83
C ALA A 73 13.32 -7.76 -8.86
N LEU A 74 14.14 -8.16 -7.87
CA LEU A 74 15.55 -7.78 -7.81
C LEU A 74 16.37 -8.35 -8.97
N GLU A 75 16.13 -9.60 -9.39
CA GLU A 75 16.75 -10.19 -10.57
C GLU A 75 16.44 -9.38 -11.83
N CYS A 76 15.16 -9.06 -12.07
CA CYS A 76 14.73 -8.27 -13.22
C CYS A 76 15.32 -6.85 -13.19
N LEU A 77 15.33 -6.19 -12.02
CA LEU A 77 15.93 -4.87 -11.88
C LEU A 77 17.45 -4.89 -12.14
N ASN A 78 18.15 -5.93 -11.69
CA ASN A 78 19.57 -6.11 -12.01
C ASN A 78 19.79 -6.30 -13.52
N GLU A 79 18.92 -7.04 -14.19
CA GLU A 79 18.97 -7.22 -15.65
C GLU A 79 18.72 -5.90 -16.38
N LEU A 80 17.69 -5.15 -16.02
CA LEU A 80 17.41 -3.82 -16.59
C LEU A 80 18.59 -2.87 -16.45
N LEU A 81 19.16 -2.79 -15.26
CA LEU A 81 20.26 -1.88 -14.96
C LEU A 81 21.62 -2.34 -15.51
N SER A 82 21.78 -3.60 -15.90
CA SER A 82 23.03 -4.09 -16.49
C SER A 82 23.01 -4.19 -18.01
N LYS A 83 21.84 -4.47 -18.62
CA LYS A 83 21.75 -4.76 -20.06
C LYS A 83 20.91 -3.75 -20.85
N HIS A 84 20.01 -3.01 -20.19
CA HIS A 84 18.97 -2.21 -20.85
C HIS A 84 18.97 -0.72 -20.46
N GLN A 85 20.07 -0.19 -19.91
CA GLN A 85 20.13 1.22 -19.51
C GLN A 85 19.86 2.18 -20.67
N SER A 86 20.39 1.88 -21.86
CA SER A 86 20.17 2.70 -23.06
C SER A 86 18.70 2.71 -23.52
N ASP A 87 18.00 1.57 -23.32
CA ASP A 87 16.59 1.43 -23.70
C ASP A 87 15.68 2.19 -22.73
N LEU A 88 16.07 2.27 -21.44
CA LEU A 88 15.34 2.97 -20.38
C LEU A 88 15.47 4.51 -20.47
N GLY A 89 16.53 5.01 -21.07
CA GLY A 89 16.80 6.46 -21.17
C GLY A 89 16.79 7.13 -19.78
N ALA A 90 16.07 8.25 -19.66
CA ALA A 90 15.93 8.96 -18.38
C ALA A 90 15.19 8.15 -17.30
N GLY A 91 14.38 7.18 -17.68
CA GLY A 91 13.68 6.30 -16.75
C GLY A 91 14.59 5.42 -15.89
N VAL A 92 15.87 5.27 -16.26
CA VAL A 92 16.85 4.48 -15.50
C VAL A 92 16.94 4.90 -14.04
N PHE A 93 16.79 6.20 -13.74
CA PHE A 93 16.84 6.72 -12.36
C PHE A 93 15.71 6.14 -11.49
N ASN A 94 14.52 5.95 -12.05
CA ASN A 94 13.40 5.34 -11.32
C ASN A 94 13.71 3.89 -10.94
N PHE A 95 14.33 3.13 -11.84
CA PHE A 95 14.72 1.74 -11.57
C PHE A 95 15.90 1.62 -10.59
N ILE A 96 16.79 2.62 -10.56
CA ILE A 96 17.86 2.71 -9.54
C ILE A 96 17.23 2.88 -8.15
N ILE A 97 16.33 3.84 -7.99
CA ILE A 97 15.63 4.07 -6.71
C ILE A 97 14.79 2.85 -6.33
N LEU A 98 14.03 2.28 -7.28
CA LEU A 98 13.21 1.10 -7.03
C LEU A 98 14.03 -0.11 -6.55
N ARG A 99 15.22 -0.32 -7.14
CA ARG A 99 16.15 -1.37 -6.68
C ARG A 99 16.62 -1.12 -5.24
N ALA A 100 16.95 0.11 -4.91
CA ALA A 100 17.38 0.44 -3.56
C ALA A 100 16.24 0.28 -2.53
N GLN A 101 15.02 0.69 -2.87
CA GLN A 101 13.82 0.48 -2.06
C GLN A 101 13.55 -1.01 -1.84
N LEU A 102 13.67 -1.82 -2.87
CA LEU A 102 13.48 -3.25 -2.78
C LEU A 102 14.52 -3.91 -1.84
N LEU A 103 15.77 -3.51 -1.94
CA LEU A 103 16.84 -3.97 -1.04
C LEU A 103 16.57 -3.55 0.42
N GLU A 104 16.08 -2.34 0.65
CA GLU A 104 15.67 -1.88 1.98
C GLU A 104 14.53 -2.74 2.53
N GLU A 105 13.47 -2.99 1.75
CA GLU A 105 12.35 -3.85 2.14
C GLU A 105 12.74 -5.32 2.40
N MET A 106 13.86 -5.75 1.81
CA MET A 106 14.48 -7.06 2.08
C MET A 106 15.42 -7.03 3.30
N GLY A 107 15.60 -5.88 3.96
CA GLY A 107 16.54 -5.68 5.06
C GLY A 107 18.01 -5.71 4.63
N ARG A 108 18.31 -5.58 3.33
CA ARG A 108 19.66 -5.55 2.75
C ARG A 108 20.19 -4.12 2.73
N TYR A 109 20.16 -3.46 3.89
CA TYR A 109 20.45 -2.02 4.04
C TYR A 109 21.85 -1.63 3.56
N ALA A 110 22.89 -2.39 3.95
CA ALA A 110 24.26 -2.12 3.53
C ALA A 110 24.39 -2.18 2.00
N GLU A 111 23.79 -3.17 1.36
CA GLU A 111 23.81 -3.31 -0.10
C GLU A 111 23.10 -2.16 -0.81
N ALA A 112 21.94 -1.73 -0.27
CA ALA A 112 21.20 -0.59 -0.80
C ALA A 112 22.05 0.70 -0.71
N ALA A 113 22.67 0.95 0.44
CA ALA A 113 23.53 2.10 0.66
C ALA A 113 24.78 2.08 -0.26
N ASP A 114 25.48 0.96 -0.34
CA ASP A 114 26.66 0.82 -1.19
C ASP A 114 26.32 0.97 -2.68
N PHE A 115 25.19 0.42 -3.11
CA PHE A 115 24.70 0.56 -4.48
C PHE A 115 24.44 2.05 -4.82
N LEU A 116 23.67 2.75 -4.01
CA LEU A 116 23.36 4.16 -4.23
C LEU A 116 24.63 5.03 -4.21
N LYS A 117 25.53 4.77 -3.24
CA LYS A 117 26.80 5.48 -3.16
C LYS A 117 27.62 5.33 -4.44
N ASN A 118 27.75 4.10 -4.94
CA ASN A 118 28.50 3.82 -6.16
C ASN A 118 27.89 4.55 -7.38
N VAL A 119 26.55 4.57 -7.50
CA VAL A 119 25.87 5.30 -8.58
C VAL A 119 26.13 6.81 -8.46
N LEU A 120 25.97 7.38 -7.26
CA LEU A 120 26.21 8.80 -7.00
C LEU A 120 27.66 9.19 -7.32
N ASP A 121 28.63 8.39 -6.88
CA ASP A 121 30.06 8.65 -7.14
C ASP A 121 30.36 8.60 -8.65
N GLN A 122 29.77 7.68 -9.40
CA GLN A 122 29.92 7.59 -10.86
C GLN A 122 29.30 8.81 -11.57
N LEU A 123 28.08 9.21 -11.22
CA LEU A 123 27.41 10.36 -11.82
C LEU A 123 28.19 11.66 -11.56
N LYS A 124 28.64 11.88 -10.31
CA LYS A 124 29.48 13.03 -9.95
C LYS A 124 30.82 13.01 -10.69
N GLY A 125 31.44 11.84 -10.83
CA GLY A 125 32.69 11.66 -11.61
C GLY A 125 32.52 11.97 -13.10
N GLN A 126 31.29 11.84 -13.63
CA GLN A 126 30.93 12.24 -15.00
C GLN A 126 30.50 13.71 -15.11
N GLY A 127 30.57 14.48 -14.02
CA GLY A 127 30.20 15.90 -13.99
C GLY A 127 28.71 16.19 -13.84
N VAL A 128 27.89 15.17 -13.50
CA VAL A 128 26.48 15.39 -13.16
C VAL A 128 26.38 15.97 -11.76
N THR A 129 25.87 17.20 -11.64
CA THR A 129 25.78 17.94 -10.37
C THR A 129 24.36 18.33 -10.00
N GLU A 130 23.41 18.18 -10.92
CA GLU A 130 22.02 18.56 -10.73
C GLU A 130 21.10 17.32 -10.79
N GLY A 131 19.96 17.38 -10.10
CA GLY A 131 18.95 16.32 -10.09
C GLY A 131 19.29 15.09 -9.25
N LEU A 132 20.35 15.15 -8.43
CA LEU A 132 20.78 14.04 -7.56
C LEU A 132 20.15 14.07 -6.16
N ASP A 133 19.47 15.15 -5.79
CA ASP A 133 18.98 15.40 -4.43
C ASP A 133 18.13 14.25 -3.87
N ALA A 134 17.22 13.72 -4.68
CA ALA A 134 16.37 12.61 -4.26
C ALA A 134 17.16 11.31 -3.99
N MET A 135 18.17 11.03 -4.82
CA MET A 135 19.04 9.87 -4.67
C MET A 135 19.97 10.04 -3.46
N GLU A 136 20.53 11.24 -3.26
CA GLU A 136 21.34 11.57 -2.08
C GLU A 136 20.54 11.46 -0.79
N TYR A 137 19.32 12.01 -0.79
CA TYR A 137 18.42 11.87 0.34
C TYR A 137 18.13 10.40 0.64
N TYR A 138 17.83 9.60 -0.38
CA TYR A 138 17.54 8.19 -0.19
C TYR A 138 18.79 7.38 0.23
N TYR A 139 19.98 7.71 -0.30
CA TYR A 139 21.25 7.13 0.18
C TYR A 139 21.44 7.38 1.68
N GLN A 140 21.27 8.61 2.14
CA GLN A 140 21.38 8.93 3.56
C GLN A 140 20.34 8.20 4.39
N HIS A 141 19.11 8.09 3.86
CA HIS A 141 18.02 7.35 4.48
C HIS A 141 18.37 5.89 4.77
N VAL A 142 18.93 5.18 3.81
CA VAL A 142 19.26 3.76 3.98
C VAL A 142 20.62 3.56 4.66
N ASN A 143 21.56 4.50 4.51
CA ASN A 143 22.90 4.39 5.08
C ASN A 143 22.91 4.39 6.62
N VAL A 144 21.96 5.08 7.27
CA VAL A 144 21.83 5.05 8.73
C VAL A 144 21.31 3.69 9.25
N LEU A 145 20.71 2.88 8.37
CA LEU A 145 20.22 1.54 8.69
C LEU A 145 21.26 0.44 8.41
N ARG A 146 22.36 0.75 7.76
CA ARG A 146 23.29 -0.23 7.16
C ARG A 146 23.79 -1.33 8.09
N GLU A 147 23.95 -1.03 9.38
CA GLU A 147 24.44 -1.98 10.39
C GLU A 147 23.30 -2.72 11.11
N LEU A 148 22.03 -2.38 10.81
CA LEU A 148 20.91 -3.04 11.43
C LEU A 148 20.63 -4.39 10.77
N PRO A 149 20.26 -5.39 11.56
CA PRO A 149 19.84 -6.68 11.03
C PRO A 149 18.46 -6.57 10.35
N ALA A 150 18.23 -7.42 9.35
CA ALA A 150 16.95 -7.53 8.67
C ALA A 150 15.85 -7.98 9.65
N LEU A 151 14.61 -7.52 9.38
CA LEU A 151 13.43 -8.04 10.06
C LEU A 151 13.37 -9.55 9.90
N SER A 152 13.12 -10.25 10.98
CA SER A 152 13.01 -11.70 11.01
C SER A 152 11.83 -12.17 11.84
N LEU A 153 11.29 -13.32 11.46
CA LEU A 153 10.11 -13.93 12.06
C LEU A 153 10.44 -15.32 12.60
N SER A 154 9.96 -15.60 13.81
CA SER A 154 9.95 -16.94 14.39
C SER A 154 8.52 -17.26 14.83
N ARG A 155 7.98 -18.41 14.40
CA ARG A 155 6.62 -18.85 14.71
C ARG A 155 6.58 -20.33 15.08
N PRO A 156 5.59 -20.77 15.86
CA PRO A 156 5.38 -22.21 16.15
C PRO A 156 4.90 -22.96 14.90
N ASN A 157 4.93 -24.29 15.00
CA ASN A 157 4.47 -25.21 13.94
C ASN A 157 2.96 -25.51 14.07
N HIS A 158 2.16 -24.47 14.29
CA HIS A 158 0.70 -24.51 14.34
C HIS A 158 0.13 -23.12 14.09
N ASP A 159 -1.18 -23.05 13.91
CA ASP A 159 -1.90 -21.79 13.77
C ASP A 159 -1.83 -20.98 15.07
N VAL A 160 -1.65 -19.68 14.95
CA VAL A 160 -1.64 -18.76 16.10
C VAL A 160 -2.87 -17.87 16.03
N SER A 161 -3.64 -17.80 17.11
CA SER A 161 -4.80 -16.93 17.23
C SER A 161 -4.61 -15.97 18.40
N VAL A 162 -4.94 -14.70 18.19
CA VAL A 162 -4.94 -13.67 19.22
C VAL A 162 -6.27 -12.93 19.25
N PRO A 163 -6.78 -12.51 20.40
CA PRO A 163 -7.99 -11.71 20.47
C PRO A 163 -7.72 -10.32 19.87
N PHE A 164 -8.75 -9.70 19.26
CA PHE A 164 -8.73 -8.28 18.96
C PHE A 164 -9.82 -7.54 19.73
N THR A 165 -9.68 -6.23 19.83
CA THR A 165 -10.70 -5.35 20.38
C THR A 165 -11.07 -4.29 19.37
N LEU A 166 -12.37 -3.98 19.27
CA LEU A 166 -12.88 -2.83 18.54
C LEU A 166 -13.15 -1.70 19.53
N LYS A 167 -12.46 -0.58 19.34
CA LYS A 167 -12.61 0.60 20.18
C LYS A 167 -13.25 1.72 19.38
N GLU A 168 -14.40 2.18 19.84
CA GLU A 168 -15.01 3.41 19.32
C GLU A 168 -14.17 4.63 19.77
N LEU A 169 -13.73 5.42 18.83
CA LEU A 169 -13.04 6.66 19.08
C LEU A 169 -14.05 7.70 19.55
N LYS A 170 -13.89 8.17 20.77
CA LYS A 170 -14.70 9.26 21.33
C LYS A 170 -13.81 10.48 21.53
N PRO A 171 -13.85 11.45 20.63
CA PRO A 171 -13.04 12.65 20.76
C PRO A 171 -13.41 13.41 22.04
N LYS A 172 -12.52 13.44 23.01
CA LYS A 172 -12.78 13.95 24.37
C LYS A 172 -12.89 15.48 24.46
N ARG A 173 -12.54 16.28 23.45
CA ARG A 173 -12.45 17.75 23.59
C ARG A 173 -12.50 18.57 22.29
N ILE A 174 -12.86 18.02 21.17
CA ILE A 174 -12.80 18.78 19.92
C ILE A 174 -14.21 19.02 19.38
N GLU A 175 -15.01 19.79 20.09
CA GLU A 175 -16.35 20.23 19.60
C GLU A 175 -16.29 20.92 18.24
N SER A 176 -15.17 21.61 17.93
CA SER A 176 -14.93 22.22 16.62
C SER A 176 -14.55 21.24 15.52
N TRP A 177 -14.21 19.99 15.87
CA TRP A 177 -13.79 18.93 14.95
C TRP A 177 -14.81 17.81 14.83
N MET A 178 -15.81 17.82 15.71
CA MET A 178 -16.88 16.85 15.61
C MET A 178 -17.78 17.20 14.43
N ARG A 179 -17.92 16.26 13.51
CA ARG A 179 -19.05 16.31 12.59
C ARG A 179 -20.30 16.61 13.42
N LYS A 180 -21.05 17.67 13.09
CA LYS A 180 -22.38 17.82 13.64
C LYS A 180 -23.13 16.54 13.38
N LYS A 181 -23.83 15.99 14.38
CA LYS A 181 -24.61 14.77 14.20
C LYS A 181 -25.40 14.90 12.90
N ASP A 182 -25.04 14.10 11.92
CA ASP A 182 -25.69 14.10 10.63
C ASP A 182 -26.91 13.17 10.69
N ASP A 183 -28.10 13.74 10.62
CA ASP A 183 -29.32 12.94 10.61
C ASP A 183 -29.41 11.99 9.40
N ARG A 184 -28.57 12.21 8.36
CA ARG A 184 -28.47 11.35 7.16
C ARG A 184 -27.56 10.14 7.37
N ASN A 185 -26.66 10.17 8.36
CA ASN A 185 -25.80 9.06 8.76
C ASN A 185 -25.70 8.98 10.30
N PRO A 186 -26.82 8.69 10.99
CA PRO A 186 -26.88 8.71 12.46
C PRO A 186 -26.01 7.62 13.11
N ASP A 187 -25.69 6.56 12.37
CA ASP A 187 -24.91 5.41 12.84
C ASP A 187 -23.40 5.52 12.52
N ALA A 188 -22.97 6.67 11.97
CA ALA A 188 -21.56 6.89 11.70
C ALA A 188 -20.74 6.86 12.99
N LYS A 189 -19.73 6.00 13.01
CA LYS A 189 -18.79 5.83 14.12
C LYS A 189 -17.38 5.71 13.58
N SER A 190 -16.43 6.12 14.39
CA SER A 190 -15.03 5.81 14.16
C SER A 190 -14.60 4.67 15.07
N VAL A 191 -14.16 3.56 14.49
CA VAL A 191 -13.82 2.33 15.19
C VAL A 191 -12.42 1.89 14.79
N LEU A 192 -11.56 1.63 15.75
CA LEU A 192 -10.22 1.06 15.51
C LEU A 192 -10.14 -0.36 16.06
N MET A 193 -9.49 -1.22 15.30
CA MET A 193 -9.16 -2.58 15.70
C MET A 193 -7.76 -2.60 16.33
N SER A 194 -7.62 -3.25 17.49
CA SER A 194 -6.34 -3.41 18.19
C SER A 194 -6.09 -4.86 18.55
N VAL A 195 -4.84 -5.28 18.43
CA VAL A 195 -4.34 -6.61 18.83
C VAL A 195 -3.35 -6.48 19.99
N PRO A 196 -3.30 -7.45 20.93
CA PRO A 196 -2.35 -7.45 22.04
C PRO A 196 -0.95 -7.80 21.52
N ILE A 197 0.01 -6.91 21.75
CA ILE A 197 1.42 -7.09 21.44
C ILE A 197 2.21 -7.09 22.71
N THR A 198 3.09 -8.08 22.89
CA THR A 198 4.01 -8.11 24.03
C THR A 198 5.35 -7.51 23.63
N LEU A 199 5.72 -6.44 24.33
CA LEU A 199 6.99 -5.72 24.18
C LEU A 199 7.67 -5.66 25.55
N HIS A 200 8.91 -6.16 25.67
CA HIS A 200 9.68 -6.20 26.91
C HIS A 200 8.90 -6.83 28.10
N GLY A 201 8.08 -7.86 27.80
CA GLY A 201 7.26 -8.56 28.82
C GLY A 201 5.95 -7.87 29.19
N GLU A 202 5.65 -6.72 28.64
CA GLU A 202 4.39 -5.99 28.83
C GLU A 202 3.47 -6.14 27.62
N THR A 203 2.21 -6.47 27.84
CA THR A 203 1.20 -6.57 26.77
C THR A 203 0.51 -5.23 26.55
N ILE A 204 0.62 -4.70 25.35
CA ILE A 204 0.14 -3.38 24.95
C ILE A 204 -0.78 -3.54 23.71
N PRO A 205 -1.94 -2.87 23.65
CA PRO A 205 -2.77 -2.89 22.45
C PRO A 205 -2.12 -2.05 21.34
N PHE A 206 -1.83 -2.67 20.21
CA PHE A 206 -1.40 -2.00 18.99
C PHE A 206 -2.57 -1.95 18.01
N HIS A 207 -2.79 -0.81 17.36
CA HIS A 207 -3.74 -0.73 16.26
C HIS A 207 -3.24 -1.53 15.06
N PHE A 208 -4.10 -2.37 14.52
CA PHE A 208 -3.81 -3.19 13.35
C PHE A 208 -4.13 -2.36 12.09
N ASP A 209 -3.09 -1.92 11.39
CA ASP A 209 -3.22 -0.91 10.34
C ASP A 209 -2.48 -1.32 9.06
N THR A 210 -3.23 -1.80 8.07
CA THR A 210 -2.69 -2.18 6.75
C THR A 210 -2.38 -0.98 5.85
N GLY A 211 -2.90 0.20 6.17
CA GLY A 211 -2.60 1.46 5.48
C GLY A 211 -1.26 2.06 5.91
N ALA A 212 -0.83 1.79 7.14
CA ALA A 212 0.49 2.21 7.61
C ALA A 212 1.59 1.35 6.96
N GLY A 213 2.47 1.96 6.18
CA GLY A 213 3.56 1.27 5.49
C GLY A 213 4.59 0.63 6.42
N MET A 214 4.72 1.15 7.62
CA MET A 214 5.61 0.68 8.68
C MET A 214 4.94 0.78 10.05
N THR A 215 5.39 -0.05 10.97
CA THR A 215 5.04 0.04 12.39
C THR A 215 5.39 1.41 12.92
N PHE A 216 4.50 2.00 13.74
CA PHE A 216 4.61 3.39 14.14
C PHE A 216 4.30 3.57 15.62
N VAL A 217 5.12 4.38 16.30
CA VAL A 217 4.97 4.70 17.72
C VAL A 217 5.12 6.20 17.96
N THR A 218 4.75 6.68 19.15
CA THR A 218 4.95 8.10 19.50
C THR A 218 6.29 8.30 20.22
N GLU A 219 6.81 9.51 20.19
CA GLU A 219 8.03 9.88 20.93
C GLU A 219 7.89 9.61 22.44
N LYS A 220 6.70 9.83 22.98
CA LYS A 220 6.35 9.46 24.36
C LYS A 220 6.53 7.97 24.60
N PHE A 221 6.00 7.14 23.69
CA PHE A 221 6.13 5.68 23.80
C PHE A 221 7.60 5.23 23.76
N VAL A 222 8.41 5.82 22.87
CA VAL A 222 9.86 5.57 22.77
C VAL A 222 10.55 5.85 24.12
N ARG A 223 10.27 7.00 24.73
CA ARG A 223 10.82 7.35 26.07
C ARG A 223 10.38 6.37 27.15
N GLU A 224 9.10 6.07 27.22
CA GLU A 224 8.53 5.17 28.26
C GLU A 224 9.06 3.74 28.15
N LYS A 225 9.34 3.26 26.94
CA LYS A 225 9.85 1.91 26.68
C LYS A 225 11.38 1.84 26.57
N GLY A 226 12.07 2.98 26.62
CA GLY A 226 13.52 3.03 26.52
C GLY A 226 14.05 2.57 25.19
N LEU A 227 13.32 2.81 24.08
CA LEU A 227 13.72 2.40 22.74
C LEU A 227 14.79 3.35 22.18
N PRO A 228 15.80 2.83 21.45
CA PRO A 228 16.82 3.67 20.84
C PRO A 228 16.29 4.41 19.61
N LEU A 229 16.59 5.70 19.50
CA LEU A 229 16.36 6.45 18.26
C LEU A 229 17.46 6.16 17.23
N ILE A 230 17.09 6.20 15.93
CA ILE A 230 17.99 5.92 14.81
C ILE A 230 18.01 7.12 13.86
N GLY A 231 19.21 7.61 13.55
CA GLY A 231 19.44 8.67 12.57
C GLY A 231 18.75 9.99 12.91
N ASP A 232 18.58 10.80 11.89
CA ASP A 232 18.00 12.13 11.98
C ASP A 232 16.50 12.14 11.64
N THR A 233 15.89 13.31 11.76
CA THR A 233 14.49 13.54 11.39
C THR A 233 14.23 13.21 9.92
N MET A 234 13.17 12.49 9.67
CA MET A 234 12.68 12.13 8.33
C MET A 234 11.39 12.87 7.99
N VAL A 235 11.07 12.90 6.70
CA VAL A 235 9.76 13.30 6.20
C VAL A 235 8.92 12.04 5.98
N TYR A 236 7.74 12.01 6.60
CA TYR A 236 6.70 11.01 6.36
C TYR A 236 5.66 11.54 5.36
N THR A 237 4.45 11.03 5.40
CA THR A 237 3.36 11.42 4.50
C THR A 237 3.14 12.95 4.51
N GLY A 238 3.07 13.53 3.34
CA GLY A 238 2.97 14.99 3.19
C GLY A 238 4.24 15.70 3.64
N ASN A 239 4.11 16.68 4.54
CA ASN A 239 5.22 17.42 5.12
C ASN A 239 5.48 17.05 6.59
N SER A 240 4.82 16.00 7.09
CA SER A 240 4.97 15.57 8.47
C SER A 240 6.37 15.02 8.71
N LYS A 241 7.01 15.49 9.79
CA LYS A 241 8.35 15.06 10.20
C LYS A 241 8.24 14.05 11.33
N GLY A 242 9.20 13.14 11.38
CA GLY A 242 9.32 12.18 12.45
C GLY A 242 10.72 11.61 12.57
N LEU A 243 10.90 10.71 13.51
CA LEU A 243 12.14 9.99 13.79
C LEU A 243 11.95 8.51 13.48
N ARG A 244 12.98 7.72 13.68
CA ARG A 244 12.92 6.25 13.65
C ARG A 244 13.41 5.68 14.96
N THR A 245 12.91 4.51 15.31
CA THR A 245 13.38 3.72 16.44
C THR A 245 13.62 2.28 15.99
N PHE A 246 14.43 1.57 16.75
CA PHE A 246 14.64 0.14 16.58
C PHE A 246 13.97 -0.61 17.73
N ILE A 247 13.11 -1.56 17.35
CA ILE A 247 12.48 -2.50 18.28
C ILE A 247 13.13 -3.86 18.06
N ASP A 248 13.86 -4.33 19.04
CA ASP A 248 14.62 -5.59 18.99
C ASP A 248 13.70 -6.79 18.78
N SER A 249 12.57 -6.81 19.49
CA SER A 249 11.54 -7.84 19.32
C SER A 249 10.19 -7.42 19.86
N LEU A 250 9.14 -7.93 19.23
CA LEU A 250 7.77 -7.93 19.74
C LEU A 250 7.14 -9.32 19.54
N GLN A 251 6.11 -9.64 20.33
CA GLN A 251 5.37 -10.89 20.23
C GLN A 251 3.90 -10.64 19.93
N ILE A 252 3.36 -11.41 19.01
CA ILE A 252 1.95 -11.47 18.66
C ILE A 252 1.47 -12.90 18.96
N GLY A 253 0.88 -13.10 20.13
CA GLY A 253 0.70 -14.45 20.64
C GLY A 253 2.03 -15.18 20.75
N GLU A 254 2.17 -16.32 20.05
CA GLU A 254 3.40 -17.12 20.02
C GLU A 254 4.36 -16.75 18.85
N ILE A 255 3.97 -15.79 18.01
CA ILE A 255 4.81 -15.30 16.91
C ILE A 255 5.76 -14.24 17.47
N THR A 256 7.05 -14.39 17.23
CA THR A 256 8.06 -13.37 17.56
C THR A 256 8.56 -12.72 16.28
N VAL A 257 8.45 -11.40 16.21
CA VAL A 257 9.03 -10.56 15.15
C VAL A 257 10.19 -9.79 15.74
N ARG A 258 11.34 -9.81 15.06
CA ARG A 258 12.58 -9.17 15.52
C ARG A 258 13.06 -8.14 14.51
N ASN A 259 13.85 -7.19 15.01
CA ASN A 259 14.57 -6.22 14.20
C ASN A 259 13.63 -5.30 13.41
N ILE A 260 12.68 -4.68 14.09
CA ILE A 260 11.70 -3.80 13.48
C ILE A 260 12.25 -2.36 13.50
N VAL A 261 12.36 -1.74 12.34
CA VAL A 261 12.60 -0.30 12.21
C VAL A 261 11.24 0.38 12.19
N ALA A 262 10.86 1.01 13.29
CA ALA A 262 9.56 1.66 13.42
C ALA A 262 9.66 3.19 13.24
N GLY A 263 8.63 3.78 12.67
CA GLY A 263 8.45 5.22 12.61
C GLY A 263 8.12 5.81 13.96
N VAL A 264 8.57 7.04 14.24
CA VAL A 264 8.30 7.74 15.48
C VAL A 264 7.68 9.10 15.20
N GLY A 265 6.44 9.27 15.64
CA GLY A 265 5.76 10.55 15.58
C GLY A 265 6.27 11.52 16.65
N LEU A 266 6.63 12.73 16.20
CA LEU A 266 7.02 13.81 17.10
C LEU A 266 5.86 14.20 18.02
N GLU A 267 6.18 14.63 19.25
CA GLU A 267 5.18 14.90 20.28
C GLU A 267 4.10 15.90 19.82
N LYS A 268 4.49 16.98 19.16
CA LYS A 268 3.55 17.98 18.64
C LYS A 268 2.60 17.45 17.56
N GLU A 269 3.07 16.52 16.73
CA GLU A 269 2.28 15.93 15.65
C GLU A 269 1.49 14.71 16.13
N SER A 270 1.86 14.17 17.30
CA SER A 270 1.20 13.03 17.94
C SER A 270 0.10 13.44 18.92
N GLU A 271 0.04 14.72 19.36
CA GLU A 271 -0.97 15.19 20.32
C GLU A 271 -2.40 14.85 19.91
N LEU A 272 -2.69 14.89 18.59
CA LEU A 272 -3.99 14.50 18.07
C LEU A 272 -4.27 13.02 18.28
N LEU A 273 -3.30 12.17 17.96
CA LEU A 273 -3.43 10.71 18.14
C LEU A 273 -3.67 10.38 19.62
N ASP A 274 -2.97 11.04 20.52
CA ASP A 274 -3.16 10.90 21.96
C ASP A 274 -4.56 11.38 22.40
N LEU A 275 -5.05 12.49 21.84
CA LEU A 275 -6.39 13.04 22.17
C LEU A 275 -7.52 12.12 21.74
N VAL A 276 -7.41 11.48 20.58
CA VAL A 276 -8.40 10.50 20.09
C VAL A 276 -8.14 9.10 20.64
N GLY A 277 -7.01 8.90 21.33
CA GLY A 277 -6.63 7.65 21.97
C GLY A 277 -6.15 6.59 20.98
N VAL A 278 -5.49 7.02 19.91
CA VAL A 278 -4.74 6.15 19.01
C VAL A 278 -3.41 5.82 19.67
N GLY A 279 -3.18 4.53 19.93
CA GLY A 279 -1.95 4.00 20.51
C GLY A 279 -0.89 3.69 19.43
N PRO A 280 0.10 2.85 19.78
CA PRO A 280 1.06 2.36 18.82
C PRO A 280 0.35 1.57 17.69
N ILE A 281 0.93 1.64 16.49
CA ILE A 281 0.39 1.07 15.27
C ILE A 281 1.25 -0.11 14.83
N LEU A 282 0.64 -1.25 14.58
CA LEU A 282 1.25 -2.39 13.91
C LEU A 282 1.05 -2.21 12.42
N GLY A 283 2.11 -1.88 11.71
CA GLY A 283 2.06 -1.57 10.29
C GLY A 283 2.19 -2.78 9.38
N ARG A 284 2.07 -2.52 8.09
CA ARG A 284 2.16 -3.51 7.02
C ARG A 284 3.52 -4.22 6.98
N ASP A 285 4.60 -3.57 7.37
CA ASP A 285 5.93 -4.18 7.47
C ASP A 285 5.92 -5.46 8.29
N VAL A 286 5.26 -5.45 9.43
CA VAL A 286 5.09 -6.64 10.30
C VAL A 286 3.98 -7.55 9.80
N ILE A 287 2.82 -6.99 9.42
CA ILE A 287 1.66 -7.76 8.96
C ILE A 287 2.03 -8.59 7.72
N ALA A 288 2.68 -7.98 6.74
CA ALA A 288 3.10 -8.67 5.52
C ALA A 288 4.22 -9.70 5.77
N ALA A 289 5.10 -9.45 6.74
CA ALA A 289 6.14 -10.42 7.12
C ALA A 289 5.54 -11.71 7.72
N ILE A 290 4.40 -11.64 8.38
CA ILE A 290 3.68 -12.82 8.89
C ILE A 290 3.09 -13.63 7.73
N GLY A 291 2.71 -12.99 6.64
CA GLY A 291 2.24 -13.60 5.40
C GLY A 291 0.74 -13.59 5.24
N GLU A 292 -0.02 -14.36 6.02
CA GLU A 292 -1.49 -14.36 6.00
C GLU A 292 -2.06 -13.99 7.35
N THR A 293 -3.10 -13.18 7.32
CA THR A 293 -3.89 -12.76 8.48
C THR A 293 -5.37 -12.96 8.19
N GLN A 294 -6.09 -13.64 9.07
CA GLN A 294 -7.53 -13.84 8.99
C GLN A 294 -8.20 -13.13 10.17
N ILE A 295 -8.99 -12.11 9.89
CA ILE A 295 -9.77 -11.37 10.89
C ILE A 295 -11.13 -12.07 11.01
N CYS A 296 -11.37 -12.75 12.14
CA CYS A 296 -12.58 -13.53 12.45
C CYS A 296 -13.49 -12.71 13.35
N MET A 297 -14.59 -12.18 12.80
CA MET A 297 -15.49 -11.28 13.53
C MET A 297 -16.33 -12.03 14.57
N ASP A 298 -16.73 -13.30 14.29
CA ASP A 298 -17.57 -14.09 15.19
C ASP A 298 -16.90 -14.33 16.54
N ASP A 299 -15.59 -14.58 16.53
CA ASP A 299 -14.80 -14.91 17.72
C ASP A 299 -14.02 -13.70 18.25
N SER A 300 -14.03 -12.58 17.53
CA SER A 300 -13.19 -11.42 17.78
C SER A 300 -11.72 -11.80 17.87
N THR A 301 -11.23 -12.61 16.92
CA THR A 301 -9.84 -13.07 16.86
C THR A 301 -9.18 -12.77 15.54
N VAL A 302 -7.86 -12.57 15.59
CA VAL A 302 -7.00 -12.57 14.43
C VAL A 302 -6.24 -13.90 14.42
N LEU A 303 -6.45 -14.68 13.37
CA LEU A 303 -5.78 -15.94 13.13
C LEU A 303 -4.62 -15.74 12.13
N PHE A 304 -3.48 -16.26 12.48
CA PHE A 304 -2.30 -16.36 11.63
C PHE A 304 -2.08 -17.85 11.31
N PRO A 305 -2.59 -18.35 10.17
CA PRO A 305 -2.52 -19.76 9.84
C PRO A 305 -1.09 -20.19 9.52
N LEU A 306 -0.73 -21.43 9.82
CA LEU A 306 0.54 -22.03 9.41
C LEU A 306 0.56 -22.30 7.91
N GLU A 307 -0.54 -22.86 7.42
CA GLU A 307 -0.79 -23.07 5.98
C GLU A 307 -1.70 -21.97 5.44
N THR A 308 -1.24 -21.29 4.41
CA THR A 308 -1.99 -20.18 3.81
C THR A 308 -3.19 -20.67 3.00
N SER A 309 -4.22 -19.85 2.93
CA SER A 309 -5.41 -20.09 2.12
C SER A 309 -5.04 -20.21 0.63
N PRO A 310 -5.74 -21.06 -0.15
CA PRO A 310 -5.51 -21.14 -1.59
C PRO A 310 -5.90 -19.85 -2.29
N LEU A 311 -5.22 -19.53 -3.40
CA LEU A 311 -5.54 -18.39 -4.22
C LEU A 311 -7.00 -18.49 -4.73
N PRO A 312 -7.85 -17.47 -4.52
CA PRO A 312 -9.23 -17.46 -5.00
C PRO A 312 -9.34 -17.59 -6.53
N ALA A 313 -10.49 -18.06 -7.02
CA ALA A 313 -10.72 -18.25 -8.45
C ALA A 313 -10.62 -16.95 -9.29
N TYR A 314 -10.85 -15.79 -8.68
CA TYR A 314 -10.66 -14.50 -9.35
C TYR A 314 -9.19 -14.04 -9.40
N GLY A 315 -8.27 -14.79 -8.78
CA GLY A 315 -6.83 -14.50 -8.80
C GLY A 315 -6.42 -13.46 -7.76
N ARG A 316 -5.25 -12.88 -7.99
CA ARG A 316 -4.69 -11.81 -7.16
C ARG A 316 -5.48 -10.52 -7.33
N ASN A 317 -5.84 -9.90 -6.23
CA ASN A 317 -6.57 -8.63 -6.21
C ASN A 317 -6.02 -7.62 -5.20
N MET A 318 -4.81 -7.88 -4.68
CA MET A 318 -4.11 -6.98 -3.76
C MET A 318 -2.67 -6.75 -4.25
N LEU A 319 -2.18 -5.52 -4.12
CA LEU A 319 -0.78 -5.15 -4.33
C LEU A 319 -0.04 -5.08 -2.98
N TYR A 320 1.28 -5.19 -3.00
CA TYR A 320 2.12 -5.17 -1.80
C TYR A 320 1.93 -3.95 -0.90
N ASN A 321 1.58 -2.80 -1.48
CA ASN A 321 1.25 -1.58 -0.74
C ASN A 321 -0.17 -1.54 -0.18
N SER A 322 -0.84 -2.68 -0.07
CA SER A 322 -2.24 -2.87 0.37
C SER A 322 -3.29 -2.25 -0.55
N HIS A 323 -2.96 -1.88 -1.77
CA HIS A 323 -3.99 -1.49 -2.73
C HIS A 323 -4.75 -2.72 -3.23
N VAL A 324 -6.07 -2.63 -3.30
CA VAL A 324 -6.95 -3.69 -3.79
C VAL A 324 -7.69 -3.27 -5.05
N GLU A 325 -7.95 -4.25 -5.94
CA GLU A 325 -8.87 -4.07 -7.06
C GLU A 325 -10.30 -4.16 -6.52
N ALA A 326 -11.04 -3.07 -6.64
CA ALA A 326 -12.46 -3.00 -6.33
C ALA A 326 -13.25 -2.70 -7.61
N THR A 327 -14.56 -2.90 -7.57
CA THR A 327 -15.46 -2.54 -8.67
C THR A 327 -16.66 -1.76 -8.10
N ALA A 328 -16.92 -0.59 -8.65
CA ALA A 328 -18.11 0.20 -8.36
C ALA A 328 -18.79 0.60 -9.68
N ASP A 329 -20.11 0.40 -9.78
CA ASP A 329 -20.90 0.70 -10.99
C ASP A 329 -20.32 0.10 -12.30
N GLY A 330 -19.66 -1.05 -12.19
CA GLY A 330 -19.03 -1.76 -13.31
C GLY A 330 -17.64 -1.27 -13.68
N GLU A 331 -17.13 -0.25 -13.02
CA GLU A 331 -15.78 0.29 -13.23
C GLU A 331 -14.79 -0.23 -12.19
N LYS A 332 -13.55 -0.44 -12.62
CA LYS A 332 -12.46 -0.88 -11.74
C LYS A 332 -11.88 0.32 -11.00
N LEU A 333 -11.74 0.15 -9.70
CA LEU A 333 -11.09 1.11 -8.81
C LEU A 333 -9.88 0.46 -8.14
N ARG A 334 -8.85 1.24 -7.91
CA ARG A 334 -7.72 0.88 -7.06
C ARG A 334 -7.86 1.62 -5.74
N LEU A 335 -8.15 0.90 -4.67
CA LEU A 335 -8.38 1.45 -3.34
C LEU A 335 -7.30 0.97 -2.37
N LEU A 336 -6.80 1.83 -1.50
CA LEU A 336 -6.01 1.40 -0.35
C LEU A 336 -6.92 0.64 0.62
N PHE A 337 -6.60 -0.62 0.93
CA PHE A 337 -7.25 -1.40 1.97
C PHE A 337 -6.59 -1.06 3.31
N ASP A 338 -7.22 -0.17 4.05
CA ASP A 338 -6.65 0.53 5.19
C ASP A 338 -7.48 0.25 6.45
N THR A 339 -7.07 -0.76 7.23
CA THR A 339 -7.77 -1.08 8.49
C THR A 339 -7.59 -0.01 9.57
N GLY A 340 -6.68 0.95 9.38
CA GLY A 340 -6.56 2.16 10.18
C GLY A 340 -7.60 3.23 9.81
N ASN A 341 -8.26 3.13 8.64
CA ASN A 341 -9.42 3.94 8.32
C ASN A 341 -10.60 3.51 9.20
N ALA A 342 -10.84 4.34 10.22
CA ALA A 342 -11.74 4.02 11.33
C ALA A 342 -13.24 4.15 10.99
N SER A 343 -13.63 4.63 9.80
CA SER A 343 -15.06 4.75 9.45
C SER A 343 -15.74 3.39 9.38
N ASN A 344 -16.83 3.21 10.14
CA ASN A 344 -17.55 1.95 10.18
C ASN A 344 -18.51 1.71 9.00
N ASN A 345 -18.83 2.72 8.21
CA ASN A 345 -19.85 2.65 7.17
C ASN A 345 -19.62 3.57 5.96
N ALA A 346 -18.40 4.09 5.81
CA ALA A 346 -18.00 4.93 4.69
C ALA A 346 -16.64 4.54 4.11
N CYS A 347 -16.39 4.93 2.87
CA CYS A 347 -15.07 4.98 2.25
C CYS A 347 -14.71 6.42 1.87
N TYR A 348 -13.42 6.63 1.54
CA TYR A 348 -12.93 7.91 1.02
C TYR A 348 -12.48 7.72 -0.43
N LEU A 349 -12.91 8.63 -1.30
CA LEU A 349 -12.53 8.69 -2.71
C LEU A 349 -11.65 9.91 -2.93
N SER A 350 -10.57 9.74 -3.68
CA SER A 350 -9.53 10.74 -3.88
C SER A 350 -9.83 11.74 -4.99
N ALA A 351 -8.96 12.74 -5.14
CA ALA A 351 -8.98 13.63 -6.29
C ALA A 351 -8.81 12.89 -7.63
N ALA A 352 -8.06 11.76 -7.66
CA ALA A 352 -7.95 10.94 -8.86
C ALA A 352 -9.31 10.37 -9.28
N TYR A 353 -10.08 9.84 -8.33
CA TYR A 353 -11.46 9.41 -8.59
C TYR A 353 -12.33 10.57 -9.04
N TYR A 354 -12.33 11.69 -8.31
CA TYR A 354 -13.12 12.85 -8.67
C TYR A 354 -12.83 13.35 -10.09
N ASN A 355 -11.57 13.46 -10.46
CA ASN A 355 -11.17 13.97 -11.77
C ASN A 355 -11.65 13.08 -12.92
N SER A 356 -11.65 11.76 -12.74
CA SER A 356 -12.16 10.81 -13.74
C SER A 356 -13.69 10.70 -13.77
N HIS A 357 -14.38 11.07 -12.68
CA HIS A 357 -15.84 10.89 -12.53
C HIS A 357 -16.59 12.21 -12.26
N ARG A 358 -15.97 13.36 -12.56
CA ARG A 358 -16.46 14.69 -12.18
C ARG A 358 -17.92 14.91 -12.51
N GLU A 359 -18.33 14.63 -13.76
CA GLU A 359 -19.70 14.87 -14.21
C GLU A 359 -20.73 14.06 -13.42
N VAL A 360 -20.40 12.83 -13.08
CA VAL A 360 -21.27 11.95 -12.29
C VAL A 360 -21.30 12.42 -10.84
N VAL A 361 -20.15 12.66 -10.24
CA VAL A 361 -20.03 13.12 -8.84
C VAL A 361 -20.77 14.44 -8.63
N ASP A 362 -20.54 15.44 -9.50
CA ASP A 362 -21.18 16.76 -9.40
C ASP A 362 -22.72 16.69 -9.50
N LYS A 363 -23.23 15.68 -10.19
CA LYS A 363 -24.68 15.48 -10.35
C LYS A 363 -25.34 14.80 -9.14
N VAL A 364 -24.64 13.86 -8.48
CA VAL A 364 -25.26 13.00 -7.46
C VAL A 364 -24.82 13.34 -6.04
N ALA A 365 -23.65 13.95 -5.87
CA ALA A 365 -23.12 14.26 -4.55
C ALA A 365 -23.81 15.45 -3.89
N THR A 366 -23.85 15.39 -2.56
CA THR A 366 -24.20 16.53 -1.70
C THR A 366 -22.95 17.03 -0.97
N THR A 367 -22.92 18.31 -0.60
CA THR A 367 -21.83 18.84 0.23
C THR A 367 -22.13 18.63 1.72
N ASP A 368 -21.12 18.22 2.47
CA ASP A 368 -21.18 18.01 3.90
C ASP A 368 -19.87 18.39 4.58
N THR A 369 -19.93 18.74 5.88
CA THR A 369 -18.71 18.98 6.68
C THR A 369 -18.20 17.66 7.23
N ILE A 370 -17.05 17.23 6.73
CA ILE A 370 -16.39 16.00 7.16
C ILE A 370 -15.19 16.32 8.03
N SER A 371 -15.18 15.69 9.19
CA SER A 371 -14.02 15.76 10.10
C SER A 371 -13.20 14.48 9.96
N GLY A 372 -11.89 14.64 9.83
CA GLY A 372 -10.98 13.52 9.71
C GLY A 372 -9.58 13.91 10.10
N GLY A 373 -8.72 12.93 10.25
CA GLY A 373 -7.33 13.15 10.54
C GLY A 373 -6.53 11.87 10.66
N GLY A 374 -5.22 12.04 10.56
CA GLY A 374 -4.20 11.02 10.76
C GLY A 374 -2.98 11.68 11.37
N TYR A 375 -1.82 11.04 11.28
CA TYR A 375 -0.59 11.62 11.77
C TYR A 375 -0.26 12.94 11.05
N GLY A 376 -0.10 14.00 11.83
CA GLY A 376 0.25 15.35 11.34
C GLY A 376 -0.86 16.10 10.59
N ILE A 377 -2.02 15.50 10.40
CA ILE A 377 -3.14 16.11 9.66
C ILE A 377 -4.42 15.91 10.44
N ALA A 378 -5.12 17.01 10.72
CA ALA A 378 -6.45 16.95 11.28
C ALA A 378 -7.24 18.22 10.95
N GLY A 379 -8.54 18.05 10.74
CA GLY A 379 -9.42 19.17 10.44
C GLY A 379 -10.83 18.75 10.07
N ALA A 380 -11.66 19.77 9.90
CA ALA A 380 -12.98 19.62 9.33
C ALA A 380 -13.05 20.52 8.09
N ARG A 381 -13.52 19.97 6.98
CA ARG A 381 -13.72 20.72 5.74
C ARG A 381 -14.98 20.29 5.02
N GLU A 382 -15.49 21.14 4.15
CA GLU A 382 -16.57 20.79 3.27
C GLU A 382 -16.07 19.84 2.19
N MET A 383 -16.77 18.72 2.01
CA MET A 383 -16.45 17.68 1.05
C MET A 383 -17.71 17.20 0.36
N LYS A 384 -17.57 16.67 -0.85
CA LYS A 384 -18.67 15.99 -1.54
C LYS A 384 -18.94 14.63 -0.93
N VAL A 385 -20.19 14.25 -0.87
CA VAL A 385 -20.61 12.95 -0.31
C VAL A 385 -21.67 12.31 -1.21
N ILE A 386 -21.41 11.08 -1.63
CA ILE A 386 -22.32 10.25 -2.41
C ILE A 386 -23.03 9.30 -1.46
N ARG A 387 -24.37 9.23 -1.52
CA ARG A 387 -25.21 8.38 -0.66
C ARG A 387 -26.36 7.73 -1.44
N PRO A 388 -26.59 6.40 -1.35
CA PRO A 388 -25.66 5.40 -0.81
C PRO A 388 -24.48 5.15 -1.77
N PHE A 389 -23.48 4.38 -1.33
CA PHE A 389 -22.39 3.93 -2.18
C PHE A 389 -22.17 2.42 -2.05
N SER A 390 -21.92 1.75 -3.16
CA SER A 390 -21.70 0.31 -3.19
C SER A 390 -20.48 -0.02 -4.03
N LEU A 391 -19.70 -0.97 -3.56
CA LEU A 391 -18.59 -1.52 -4.33
C LEU A 391 -18.45 -3.03 -4.07
N SER A 392 -17.61 -3.70 -4.83
CA SER A 392 -17.22 -5.08 -4.55
C SER A 392 -15.69 -5.21 -4.56
N ILE A 393 -15.17 -6.11 -3.72
CA ILE A 393 -13.77 -6.55 -3.73
C ILE A 393 -13.80 -8.07 -3.93
N GLY A 394 -13.08 -8.58 -4.93
CA GLY A 394 -13.27 -9.95 -5.37
C GLY A 394 -14.72 -10.18 -5.81
N ASN A 395 -15.36 -11.19 -5.22
CA ASN A 395 -16.76 -11.53 -5.50
C ASN A 395 -17.75 -11.02 -4.42
N MET A 396 -17.28 -10.21 -3.46
CA MET A 396 -18.07 -9.82 -2.31
C MET A 396 -18.51 -8.37 -2.39
N PRO A 397 -19.83 -8.11 -2.33
CA PRO A 397 -20.38 -6.76 -2.30
C PRO A 397 -20.17 -6.13 -0.92
N ILE A 398 -19.84 -4.85 -0.91
CA ILE A 398 -19.70 -4.00 0.27
C ILE A 398 -20.67 -2.83 0.11
N GLN A 399 -21.60 -2.70 1.07
CA GLN A 399 -22.61 -1.66 1.08
C GLN A 399 -22.21 -0.57 2.07
N LEU A 400 -22.11 0.64 1.60
CA LEU A 400 -21.72 1.79 2.42
C LEU A 400 -22.86 2.81 2.48
N VAL A 401 -23.01 3.43 3.62
CA VAL A 401 -23.96 4.54 3.78
C VAL A 401 -23.51 5.70 2.92
N GLU A 402 -22.18 5.90 2.82
CA GLU A 402 -21.64 7.02 2.05
C GLU A 402 -20.25 6.76 1.51
N ALA A 403 -19.90 7.47 0.44
CA ALA A 403 -18.52 7.70 -0.01
C ALA A 403 -18.20 9.19 0.09
N VAL A 404 -17.15 9.52 0.81
CA VAL A 404 -16.65 10.89 0.95
C VAL A 404 -15.65 11.15 -0.17
N VAL A 405 -15.89 12.17 -0.99
CA VAL A 405 -15.05 12.51 -2.13
C VAL A 405 -14.20 13.74 -1.78
N ASP A 406 -12.90 13.54 -1.77
CA ASP A 406 -11.90 14.57 -1.50
C ASP A 406 -11.31 15.09 -2.81
N GLU A 407 -11.80 16.26 -3.25
CA GLU A 407 -11.40 16.88 -4.53
C GLU A 407 -9.95 17.39 -4.52
N GLU A 408 -9.35 17.54 -3.33
CA GLU A 408 -8.01 18.13 -3.14
C GLU A 408 -7.00 17.13 -2.56
N SER A 409 -7.41 15.88 -2.31
CA SER A 409 -6.50 14.91 -1.69
C SER A 409 -5.34 14.58 -2.62
N ALA A 410 -4.14 14.88 -2.17
CA ALA A 410 -2.93 14.32 -2.73
C ALA A 410 -2.62 13.01 -1.97
N LEU A 411 -3.25 11.90 -2.35
CA LEU A 411 -2.72 10.60 -1.95
C LEU A 411 -1.34 10.44 -2.61
N ALA A 412 -0.44 9.75 -1.94
CA ALA A 412 0.93 9.54 -2.42
C ALA A 412 1.03 8.79 -3.78
N ASP A 413 -0.10 8.31 -4.29
CA ASP A 413 -0.25 7.57 -5.53
C ASP A 413 -1.40 8.19 -6.35
N ASP A 414 -1.06 8.84 -7.45
CA ASP A 414 -2.01 9.50 -8.36
C ASP A 414 -3.00 8.53 -9.03
N HIS A 415 -2.71 7.22 -8.99
CA HIS A 415 -3.58 6.17 -9.50
C HIS A 415 -4.45 5.53 -8.40
N CYS A 416 -4.31 5.96 -7.15
CA CYS A 416 -5.15 5.49 -6.05
C CYS A 416 -6.47 6.27 -6.01
N HIS A 417 -7.58 5.57 -6.26
CA HIS A 417 -8.91 6.19 -6.30
C HIS A 417 -9.50 6.47 -4.91
N GLY A 418 -8.86 6.02 -3.84
CA GLY A 418 -9.35 6.26 -2.48
C GLY A 418 -8.91 5.20 -1.48
N ASN A 419 -9.59 5.12 -0.35
CA ASN A 419 -9.36 4.08 0.64
C ASN A 419 -10.67 3.52 1.21
N ILE A 420 -10.60 2.24 1.61
CA ILE A 420 -11.64 1.53 2.33
C ILE A 420 -10.96 0.72 3.44
N GLY A 421 -11.58 0.68 4.60
CA GLY A 421 -10.95 0.02 5.73
C GLY A 421 -11.90 -0.82 6.56
N ILE A 422 -11.99 -0.49 7.84
CA ILE A 422 -12.74 -1.29 8.80
C ILE A 422 -14.22 -1.49 8.38
N ALA A 423 -14.79 -0.57 7.60
CA ALA A 423 -16.15 -0.69 7.06
C ALA A 423 -16.35 -1.96 6.23
N ALA A 424 -15.35 -2.40 5.47
CA ALA A 424 -15.39 -3.65 4.72
C ALA A 424 -15.27 -4.87 5.65
N VAL A 425 -14.39 -4.81 6.63
CA VAL A 425 -14.16 -5.91 7.60
C VAL A 425 -15.41 -6.18 8.43
N LEU A 426 -16.06 -5.12 8.92
CA LEU A 426 -17.25 -5.22 9.79
C LEU A 426 -18.49 -5.85 9.13
N GLN A 427 -18.52 -5.92 7.80
CA GLN A 427 -19.68 -6.48 7.07
C GLN A 427 -19.54 -7.99 6.81
N HIS A 428 -18.44 -8.60 7.16
CA HIS A 428 -18.13 -9.98 6.83
C HIS A 428 -17.75 -10.77 8.10
N ARG A 429 -18.08 -12.05 8.09
CA ARG A 429 -17.73 -12.95 9.18
C ARG A 429 -16.22 -13.14 9.29
N LYS A 430 -15.53 -13.21 8.14
CA LYS A 430 -14.09 -13.33 8.07
C LYS A 430 -13.53 -12.50 6.92
N THR A 431 -12.39 -11.87 7.17
CA THR A 431 -11.57 -11.19 6.17
C THR A 431 -10.19 -11.83 6.13
N ILE A 432 -9.79 -12.33 4.98
CA ILE A 432 -8.47 -12.91 4.72
C ILE A 432 -7.60 -11.88 4.02
N LEU A 433 -6.47 -11.56 4.59
CA LEU A 433 -5.44 -10.70 4.03
C LEU A 433 -4.20 -11.58 3.78
N ASN A 434 -3.96 -11.94 2.53
CA ASN A 434 -2.83 -12.81 2.17
C ASN A 434 -1.76 -11.99 1.42
N PHE A 435 -0.68 -11.63 2.12
CA PHE A 435 0.47 -10.91 1.58
C PHE A 435 1.50 -11.83 0.88
N ARG A 436 1.34 -13.15 0.98
CA ARG A 436 2.17 -14.10 0.25
C ARG A 436 1.70 -14.24 -1.20
N ASP A 437 0.39 -14.49 -1.39
CA ASP A 437 -0.22 -14.73 -2.69
C ASP A 437 -1.00 -13.51 -3.21
N MET A 438 -0.99 -12.41 -2.44
CA MET A 438 -1.49 -11.07 -2.79
C MET A 438 -2.97 -11.01 -3.12
N PHE A 439 -3.80 -11.42 -2.15
CA PHE A 439 -5.25 -11.29 -2.26
C PHE A 439 -5.93 -10.90 -0.96
N VAL A 440 -7.10 -10.30 -1.10
CA VAL A 440 -8.08 -10.09 -0.04
C VAL A 440 -9.33 -10.91 -0.40
N GLU A 441 -9.82 -11.69 0.56
CA GLU A 441 -11.04 -12.47 0.42
C GLU A 441 -11.94 -12.28 1.64
N PHE A 442 -13.25 -12.33 1.42
CA PHE A 442 -14.24 -12.20 2.48
C PHE A 442 -15.17 -13.42 2.51
N GLU A 443 -15.50 -13.87 3.71
CA GLU A 443 -16.54 -14.88 3.96
C GLU A 443 -17.76 -14.22 4.63
N LYS A 444 -18.96 -14.65 4.22
CA LYS A 444 -20.26 -14.19 4.80
C LYS A 444 -20.49 -14.74 6.18
#